data_d3d06c951ec7b6c93f30d1a8c70f41b2
#
_entry.id   d3d06c951ec7b6c93f30d1a8c70f41b2
#
_cell.length_a   1.000
_cell.length_b   1.000
_cell.length_c   1.000
_cell.angle_alpha   90.00
_cell.angle_beta   90.00
_cell.angle_gamma   90.00
#
_symmetry.space_group_name_H-M   'P 1'
#
loop_
_entity.id
_entity.type
_entity.pdbx_description
1 polymer ?
#
loop_
_entity_poly.entity_id
_entity_poly.type
_entity_poly.pdbx_seq_one_letter_code
_entity_poly.pdbx_strand_id
1 'polypeptide(L)'
;MTEIQRMLLEEFGEQKVKFTEEYLEKYGTDWYKEIKPDPLAIFFPESESDLKNIVLFANKRNQPIVISGGRTGLCGGATAANKELIVSLEKMNRIEWSDEKKQVVCEAGAITDVVKDFADSHGRLLPISLASSSSSSVGGNVATNAAGSKFIRYGSTKEHVARIKVLLANGEVLTLQKEIAKDATGPNLMELFFGSEGSLGIIFEIVFNTCEKPKFLETVLLRSDDIDAVKDHILSPEIKKCISSVEYWDLDQFSRCGGRHSRSRCSRTRIIYGSLHSFRLSYLCRMASHLECDPRLTYAIDERD
;
A
#
# COMPACT_ATOMS: atom_id res chain seq x y z
N MET A 1 5.45 -26.92 24.57
CA MET A 1 4.99 -27.21 23.19
C MET A 1 3.59 -27.83 23.27
N THR A 2 2.60 -27.26 22.63
CA THR A 2 1.23 -27.77 22.58
C THR A 2 1.12 -28.95 21.60
N GLU A 3 -0.01 -29.68 21.66
CA GLU A 3 -0.26 -30.80 20.73
C GLU A 3 -0.30 -30.30 19.27
N ILE A 4 -0.96 -29.19 19.00
CA ILE A 4 -1.04 -28.59 17.65
C ILE A 4 0.34 -28.16 17.15
N GLN A 5 1.19 -27.58 18.00
CA GLN A 5 2.57 -27.22 17.64
C GLN A 5 3.39 -28.43 17.24
N ARG A 6 3.24 -29.56 17.96
CA ARG A 6 3.91 -30.81 17.60
C ARG A 6 3.44 -31.33 16.24
N MET A 7 2.11 -31.35 15.99
CA MET A 7 1.55 -31.78 14.72
C MET A 7 2.01 -30.91 13.56
N LEU A 8 2.11 -29.58 13.77
CA LEU A 8 2.63 -28.66 12.76
C LEU A 8 4.09 -28.97 12.41
N LEU A 9 4.93 -29.29 13.40
CA LEU A 9 6.32 -29.66 13.14
C LEU A 9 6.44 -31.00 12.41
N GLU A 10 5.64 -32.00 12.81
CA GLU A 10 5.64 -33.32 12.18
C GLU A 10 5.19 -33.25 10.71
N GLU A 11 4.18 -32.39 10.37
CA GLU A 11 3.63 -32.31 9.03
C GLU A 11 4.40 -31.35 8.12
N PHE A 12 4.93 -30.23 8.64
CA PHE A 12 5.52 -29.17 7.83
C PHE A 12 7.01 -28.90 8.08
N GLY A 13 7.55 -29.41 9.17
CA GLY A 13 8.96 -29.27 9.53
C GLY A 13 9.35 -27.92 10.14
N GLU A 14 10.49 -27.91 10.83
CA GLU A 14 11.01 -26.73 11.55
C GLU A 14 11.38 -25.55 10.65
N GLN A 15 11.64 -25.77 9.38
CA GLN A 15 12.00 -24.72 8.45
C GLN A 15 10.82 -23.77 8.19
N LYS A 16 9.60 -24.31 8.12
CA LYS A 16 8.37 -23.57 7.83
C LYS A 16 7.58 -23.17 9.08
N VAL A 17 7.79 -23.84 10.21
CA VAL A 17 7.06 -23.57 11.47
C VAL A 17 7.99 -22.97 12.51
N LYS A 18 7.58 -21.85 13.11
CA LYS A 18 8.28 -21.19 14.21
C LYS A 18 7.32 -20.90 15.36
N PHE A 19 7.78 -21.11 16.60
CA PHE A 19 7.01 -20.80 17.82
C PHE A 19 7.91 -20.42 19.01
N THR A 20 9.19 -20.04 18.75
CA THR A 20 10.03 -19.45 19.80
C THR A 20 9.51 -18.06 20.16
N GLU A 21 9.74 -17.62 21.37
CA GLU A 21 9.27 -16.35 21.90
C GLU A 21 9.64 -15.17 20.97
N GLU A 22 10.88 -15.15 20.49
CA GLU A 22 11.37 -14.15 19.53
C GLU A 22 10.48 -14.05 18.27
N TYR A 23 10.13 -15.21 17.68
CA TYR A 23 9.26 -15.23 16.51
C TYR A 23 7.83 -14.83 16.87
N LEU A 24 7.29 -15.30 17.99
CA LEU A 24 5.93 -15.00 18.43
C LEU A 24 5.76 -13.50 18.69
N GLU A 25 6.73 -12.84 19.30
CA GLU A 25 6.74 -11.41 19.52
C GLU A 25 6.85 -10.63 18.20
N LYS A 26 7.80 -11.01 17.34
CA LYS A 26 8.07 -10.31 16.08
C LYS A 26 6.90 -10.38 15.09
N TYR A 27 6.27 -11.54 14.98
CA TYR A 27 5.21 -11.79 13.99
C TYR A 27 3.80 -11.72 14.56
N GLY A 28 3.63 -11.74 15.88
CA GLY A 28 2.35 -11.79 16.57
C GLY A 28 1.56 -10.50 16.52
N THR A 29 2.17 -9.39 16.11
CA THR A 29 1.57 -8.06 16.14
C THR A 29 1.87 -7.27 14.87
N ASP A 30 1.04 -6.29 14.58
CA ASP A 30 1.29 -5.26 13.56
C ASP A 30 1.84 -3.96 14.20
N TRP A 31 1.68 -2.83 13.51
CA TRP A 31 2.12 -1.52 14.05
C TRP A 31 1.28 -1.06 15.25
N TYR A 32 0.04 -1.53 15.38
CA TYR A 32 -0.84 -1.25 16.51
C TYR A 32 -0.46 -2.10 17.72
N LYS A 33 0.22 -1.50 18.72
CA LYS A 33 0.83 -2.18 19.87
C LYS A 33 -0.06 -2.33 21.10
N GLU A 34 -1.30 -1.84 21.06
CA GLU A 34 -2.22 -1.87 22.20
C GLU A 34 -2.79 -3.27 22.47
N ILE A 35 -2.79 -4.14 21.45
CA ILE A 35 -3.24 -5.53 21.59
C ILE A 35 -2.03 -6.40 21.92
N LYS A 36 -2.06 -7.07 23.08
CA LYS A 36 -1.00 -8.02 23.46
C LYS A 36 -1.06 -9.25 22.54
N PRO A 37 0.02 -9.57 21.82
CA PRO A 37 0.04 -10.76 20.97
C PRO A 37 0.10 -12.05 21.80
N ASP A 38 -0.63 -13.06 21.35
CA ASP A 38 -0.61 -14.43 21.89
C ASP A 38 -0.81 -15.46 20.79
N PRO A 39 0.06 -15.48 19.75
CA PRO A 39 -0.04 -16.44 18.66
C PRO A 39 0.34 -17.87 19.10
N LEU A 40 -0.26 -18.87 18.44
CA LEU A 40 0.07 -20.28 18.64
C LEU A 40 1.44 -20.64 18.04
N ALA A 41 1.63 -20.27 16.79
CA ALA A 41 2.82 -20.51 15.97
C ALA A 41 2.78 -19.62 14.73
N ILE A 42 3.92 -19.51 14.03
CA ILE A 42 4.03 -18.85 12.73
C ILE A 42 4.35 -19.90 11.67
N PHE A 43 3.63 -19.88 10.56
CA PHE A 43 3.90 -20.68 9.38
C PHE A 43 4.33 -19.80 8.20
N PHE A 44 5.38 -20.23 7.49
CA PHE A 44 5.95 -19.55 6.34
C PHE A 44 5.78 -20.40 5.08
N PRO A 45 4.68 -20.24 4.32
CA PRO A 45 4.53 -20.90 3.03
C PRO A 45 5.54 -20.36 2.02
N GLU A 46 6.05 -21.23 1.15
CA GLU A 46 6.96 -20.91 0.05
C GLU A 46 6.30 -21.16 -1.31
N SER A 47 5.09 -21.74 -1.31
CA SER A 47 4.34 -22.10 -2.51
C SER A 47 2.83 -22.08 -2.27
N GLU A 48 2.05 -22.05 -3.36
CA GLU A 48 0.59 -22.22 -3.34
C GLU A 48 0.20 -23.55 -2.65
N SER A 49 0.96 -24.62 -2.89
CA SER A 49 0.72 -25.92 -2.24
C SER A 49 0.90 -25.87 -0.72
N ASP A 50 1.96 -25.20 -0.24
CA ASP A 50 2.16 -25.02 1.20
C ASP A 50 1.01 -24.22 1.82
N LEU A 51 0.63 -23.13 1.15
CA LEU A 51 -0.46 -22.28 1.62
C LEU A 51 -1.79 -23.05 1.69
N LYS A 52 -2.09 -23.85 0.68
CA LYS A 52 -3.26 -24.72 0.66
C LYS A 52 -3.23 -25.76 1.79
N ASN A 53 -2.09 -26.41 1.97
CA ASN A 53 -1.94 -27.47 2.98
C ASN A 53 -2.12 -26.93 4.40
N ILE A 54 -1.56 -25.75 4.72
CA ILE A 54 -1.73 -25.16 6.05
C ILE A 54 -3.18 -24.70 6.30
N VAL A 55 -3.87 -24.18 5.29
CA VAL A 55 -5.29 -23.80 5.41
C VAL A 55 -6.15 -25.02 5.66
N LEU A 56 -5.94 -26.11 4.93
CA LEU A 56 -6.68 -27.35 5.13
C LEU A 56 -6.35 -28.01 6.48
N PHE A 57 -5.09 -27.94 6.92
CA PHE A 57 -4.68 -28.39 8.26
C PHE A 57 -5.44 -27.64 9.36
N ALA A 58 -5.49 -26.30 9.26
CA ALA A 58 -6.16 -25.45 10.23
C ALA A 58 -7.68 -25.64 10.20
N ASN A 59 -8.29 -25.70 9.00
CA ASN A 59 -9.73 -25.90 8.83
C ASN A 59 -10.19 -27.23 9.46
N LYS A 60 -9.47 -28.34 9.21
CA LYS A 60 -9.77 -29.64 9.79
C LYS A 60 -9.77 -29.66 11.32
N ARG A 61 -9.07 -28.70 11.95
CA ARG A 61 -8.90 -28.60 13.41
C ARG A 61 -9.65 -27.42 14.04
N ASN A 62 -10.42 -26.68 13.24
CA ASN A 62 -11.03 -25.43 13.65
C ASN A 62 -10.02 -24.44 14.27
N GLN A 63 -8.77 -24.46 13.78
CA GLN A 63 -7.71 -23.56 14.22
C GLN A 63 -7.81 -22.23 13.48
N PRO A 64 -8.07 -21.13 14.18
CA PRO A 64 -8.10 -19.82 13.55
C PRO A 64 -6.75 -19.44 12.94
N ILE A 65 -6.80 -18.71 11.79
CA ILE A 65 -5.62 -18.19 11.09
C ILE A 65 -5.66 -16.69 11.08
N VAL A 66 -4.50 -16.08 11.30
CA VAL A 66 -4.25 -14.64 11.00
C VAL A 66 -3.24 -14.56 9.85
N ILE A 67 -3.59 -13.83 8.79
CA ILE A 67 -2.70 -13.63 7.65
C ILE A 67 -1.79 -12.44 7.93
N SER A 68 -0.48 -12.65 7.76
CA SER A 68 0.54 -11.64 8.01
C SER A 68 1.31 -11.30 6.73
N GLY A 69 1.33 -10.02 6.40
CA GLY A 69 2.18 -9.43 5.37
C GLY A 69 3.30 -8.60 5.99
N GLY A 70 3.41 -7.32 5.59
CA GLY A 70 4.43 -6.39 6.10
C GLY A 70 4.18 -5.89 7.54
N ARG A 71 3.07 -6.17 8.13
CA ARG A 71 2.69 -5.78 9.51
C ARG A 71 2.74 -4.26 9.78
N THR A 72 2.47 -3.47 8.75
CA THR A 72 2.46 -2.00 8.81
C THR A 72 1.09 -1.41 9.14
N GLY A 73 0.09 -2.27 9.34
CA GLY A 73 -1.29 -1.88 9.67
C GLY A 73 -1.41 -1.22 11.05
N LEU A 74 -2.43 -0.36 11.20
CA LEU A 74 -2.71 0.40 12.42
C LEU A 74 -4.02 -0.03 13.11
N CYS A 75 -4.65 -1.11 12.63
CA CYS A 75 -5.96 -1.55 13.10
C CYS A 75 -5.94 -2.94 13.76
N GLY A 76 -4.78 -3.54 13.95
CA GLY A 76 -4.67 -4.87 14.57
C GLY A 76 -4.99 -6.05 13.63
N GLY A 77 -5.19 -5.82 12.33
CA GLY A 77 -5.61 -6.86 11.37
C GLY A 77 -4.62 -8.01 11.18
N ALA A 78 -3.33 -7.80 11.49
CA ALA A 78 -2.30 -8.85 11.47
C ALA A 78 -1.86 -9.26 12.88
N THR A 79 -2.61 -8.91 13.92
CA THR A 79 -2.31 -9.28 15.31
C THR A 79 -3.06 -10.55 15.70
N ALA A 80 -2.33 -11.53 16.21
CA ALA A 80 -2.88 -12.76 16.75
C ALA A 80 -2.92 -12.67 18.29
N ALA A 81 -4.11 -12.65 18.90
CA ALA A 81 -4.30 -12.41 20.33
C ALA A 81 -4.92 -13.59 21.09
N ASN A 82 -5.41 -14.63 20.38
CA ASN A 82 -6.17 -15.73 20.96
C ASN A 82 -5.69 -17.09 20.45
N LYS A 83 -4.38 -17.32 20.42
CA LYS A 83 -3.77 -18.57 19.93
C LYS A 83 -4.07 -18.87 18.45
N GLU A 84 -4.28 -17.84 17.65
CA GLU A 84 -4.36 -18.02 16.20
C GLU A 84 -3.02 -18.50 15.63
N LEU A 85 -3.09 -19.26 14.55
CA LEU A 85 -1.94 -19.61 13.72
C LEU A 85 -1.65 -18.45 12.75
N ILE A 86 -0.48 -17.87 12.83
CA ILE A 86 -0.06 -16.84 11.87
C ILE A 86 0.46 -17.50 10.60
N VAL A 87 -0.04 -17.08 9.45
CA VAL A 87 0.47 -17.44 8.12
C VAL A 87 1.15 -16.22 7.54
N SER A 88 2.50 -16.20 7.56
CA SER A 88 3.29 -15.10 7.03
C SER A 88 3.67 -15.35 5.58
N LEU A 89 3.21 -14.45 4.69
CA LEU A 89 3.44 -14.59 3.25
C LEU A 89 4.83 -14.05 2.80
N GLU A 90 5.70 -13.63 3.70
CA GLU A 90 6.97 -12.97 3.37
C GLU A 90 7.90 -13.79 2.45
N LYS A 91 7.79 -15.12 2.47
CA LYS A 91 8.57 -16.01 1.59
C LYS A 91 7.92 -16.22 0.22
N MET A 92 6.68 -15.82 0.03
CA MET A 92 5.99 -15.77 -1.27
C MET A 92 6.16 -14.37 -1.87
N ASN A 93 7.32 -14.09 -2.46
CA ASN A 93 7.72 -12.73 -2.86
C ASN A 93 8.29 -12.63 -4.28
N ARG A 94 8.04 -13.60 -5.14
CA ARG A 94 8.46 -13.58 -6.55
C ARG A 94 7.79 -12.43 -7.29
N ILE A 95 8.54 -11.85 -8.26
CA ILE A 95 8.08 -10.75 -9.09
C ILE A 95 8.48 -11.05 -10.53
N GLU A 96 7.55 -10.91 -11.46
CA GLU A 96 7.73 -11.18 -12.88
C GLU A 96 7.13 -10.05 -13.72
N TRP A 97 7.68 -9.85 -14.92
CA TRP A 97 7.21 -8.86 -15.86
C TRP A 97 6.44 -9.50 -17.02
N SER A 98 5.31 -8.92 -17.38
CA SER A 98 4.55 -9.26 -18.58
C SER A 98 4.73 -8.17 -19.63
N ASP A 99 5.55 -8.44 -20.66
CA ASP A 99 5.82 -7.50 -21.75
C ASP A 99 4.60 -7.18 -22.59
N GLU A 100 3.75 -8.16 -22.83
CA GLU A 100 2.56 -8.02 -23.67
C GLU A 100 1.58 -6.99 -23.08
N LYS A 101 1.29 -7.10 -21.78
CA LYS A 101 0.31 -6.27 -21.10
C LYS A 101 0.93 -5.11 -20.31
N LYS A 102 2.27 -5.02 -20.25
CA LYS A 102 2.99 -4.04 -19.40
C LYS A 102 2.52 -4.10 -17.94
N GLN A 103 2.48 -5.31 -17.40
CA GLN A 103 1.99 -5.61 -16.07
C GLN A 103 3.10 -6.23 -15.22
N VAL A 104 3.01 -6.03 -13.90
CA VAL A 104 3.81 -6.75 -12.91
C VAL A 104 2.97 -7.87 -12.33
N VAL A 105 3.46 -9.10 -12.39
CA VAL A 105 2.92 -10.26 -11.69
C VAL A 105 3.75 -10.46 -10.44
N CYS A 106 3.14 -10.52 -9.28
CA CYS A 106 3.88 -10.70 -8.04
C CYS A 106 3.12 -11.54 -7.02
N GLU A 107 3.88 -12.23 -6.17
CA GLU A 107 3.34 -12.89 -5.00
C GLU A 107 3.06 -11.86 -3.89
N ALA A 108 2.10 -12.18 -3.03
CA ALA A 108 1.52 -11.25 -2.06
C ALA A 108 2.49 -10.77 -0.97
N GLY A 109 3.56 -11.54 -0.69
CA GLY A 109 4.60 -11.16 0.27
C GLY A 109 5.65 -10.20 -0.28
N ALA A 110 5.65 -9.90 -1.59
CA ALA A 110 6.59 -8.95 -2.18
C ALA A 110 6.43 -7.55 -1.55
N ILE A 111 7.56 -6.91 -1.25
CA ILE A 111 7.59 -5.57 -0.64
C ILE A 111 7.24 -4.52 -1.70
N THR A 112 6.42 -3.56 -1.32
CA THR A 112 5.85 -2.56 -2.23
C THR A 112 6.93 -1.78 -3.00
N ASP A 113 7.96 -1.27 -2.34
CA ASP A 113 9.03 -0.53 -3.03
C ASP A 113 9.82 -1.41 -3.98
N VAL A 114 10.07 -2.68 -3.63
CA VAL A 114 10.74 -3.63 -4.55
C VAL A 114 9.90 -3.85 -5.82
N VAL A 115 8.58 -3.97 -5.71
CA VAL A 115 7.68 -4.12 -6.88
C VAL A 115 7.64 -2.83 -7.70
N LYS A 116 7.67 -1.65 -7.06
CA LYS A 116 7.75 -0.35 -7.74
C LYS A 116 9.06 -0.18 -8.51
N ASP A 117 10.20 -0.49 -7.86
CA ASP A 117 11.52 -0.41 -8.46
C ASP A 117 11.65 -1.40 -9.63
N PHE A 118 11.04 -2.57 -9.52
CA PHE A 118 10.97 -3.54 -10.59
C PHE A 118 10.18 -3.01 -11.79
N ALA A 119 9.01 -2.38 -11.58
CA ALA A 119 8.26 -1.72 -12.65
C ALA A 119 9.07 -0.56 -13.25
N ASP A 120 9.79 0.19 -12.40
CA ASP A 120 10.63 1.31 -12.79
C ASP A 120 11.78 0.88 -13.72
N SER A 121 12.40 -0.26 -13.45
CA SER A 121 13.45 -0.83 -14.30
C SER A 121 12.96 -1.21 -15.70
N HIS A 122 11.65 -1.43 -15.87
CA HIS A 122 10.98 -1.67 -17.17
C HIS A 122 10.41 -0.37 -17.78
N GLY A 123 10.82 0.81 -17.30
CA GLY A 123 10.37 2.09 -17.82
C GLY A 123 8.91 2.45 -17.49
N ARG A 124 8.31 1.76 -16.50
CA ARG A 124 6.91 1.96 -16.12
C ARG A 124 6.78 2.44 -14.68
N LEU A 125 5.61 2.96 -14.33
CA LEU A 125 5.26 3.40 -12.99
C LEU A 125 4.17 2.50 -12.42
N LEU A 126 4.40 1.97 -11.21
CA LEU A 126 3.36 1.46 -10.32
C LEU A 126 3.06 2.55 -9.29
N PRO A 127 1.93 3.29 -9.41
CA PRO A 127 1.73 4.53 -8.66
C PRO A 127 1.20 4.35 -7.23
N ILE A 128 1.50 3.22 -6.60
CA ILE A 128 1.21 2.97 -5.19
C ILE A 128 2.25 3.73 -4.35
N SER A 129 1.82 4.70 -3.55
CA SER A 129 2.71 5.56 -2.75
C SER A 129 2.21 5.60 -1.31
N LEU A 130 2.80 4.77 -0.46
CA LEU A 130 2.47 4.65 0.96
C LEU A 130 3.67 5.06 1.79
N ALA A 131 3.45 5.67 2.95
CA ALA A 131 4.53 5.96 3.90
C ALA A 131 5.28 4.70 4.35
N SER A 132 4.59 3.55 4.34
CA SER A 132 5.13 2.24 4.70
C SER A 132 5.64 1.41 3.51
N SER A 133 5.79 1.98 2.30
CA SER A 133 6.11 1.23 1.07
C SER A 133 7.38 0.37 1.19
N SER A 134 8.36 0.80 1.97
CA SER A 134 9.60 0.05 2.22
C SER A 134 9.42 -1.21 3.08
N SER A 135 8.28 -1.37 3.72
CA SER A 135 8.01 -2.47 4.65
C SER A 135 6.67 -3.15 4.39
N SER A 136 5.71 -2.48 3.75
CA SER A 136 4.41 -3.06 3.42
C SER A 136 4.53 -4.08 2.30
N SER A 137 3.76 -5.17 2.40
CA SER A 137 3.63 -6.15 1.32
C SER A 137 2.48 -5.81 0.39
N VAL A 138 2.61 -6.13 -0.89
CA VAL A 138 1.58 -5.84 -1.89
C VAL A 138 0.26 -6.57 -1.60
N GLY A 139 0.31 -7.80 -1.06
CA GLY A 139 -0.88 -8.53 -0.64
C GLY A 139 -1.62 -7.83 0.50
N GLY A 140 -0.89 -7.31 1.49
CA GLY A 140 -1.45 -6.49 2.55
C GLY A 140 -2.10 -5.21 2.01
N ASN A 141 -1.43 -4.52 1.08
CA ASN A 141 -1.97 -3.31 0.47
C ASN A 141 -3.27 -3.56 -0.32
N VAL A 142 -3.37 -4.70 -1.02
CA VAL A 142 -4.60 -5.10 -1.72
C VAL A 142 -5.68 -5.48 -0.72
N ALA A 143 -5.34 -6.30 0.29
CA ALA A 143 -6.29 -6.77 1.29
C ALA A 143 -6.89 -5.63 2.14
N THR A 144 -6.15 -4.54 2.35
CA THR A 144 -6.62 -3.34 3.07
C THR A 144 -7.09 -2.23 2.14
N ASN A 145 -6.97 -2.42 0.83
CA ASN A 145 -7.18 -1.37 -0.18
C ASN A 145 -6.43 -0.09 0.17
N ALA A 146 -5.15 -0.21 0.48
CA ALA A 146 -4.33 0.89 0.95
C ALA A 146 -4.28 2.06 -0.04
N ALA A 147 -4.28 3.26 0.49
CA ALA A 147 -4.19 4.49 -0.28
C ALA A 147 -3.16 5.43 0.36
N GLY A 148 -2.50 6.24 -0.44
CA GLY A 148 -1.49 7.18 0.03
C GLY A 148 -1.53 8.51 -0.70
N SER A 149 -0.44 9.29 -0.66
CA SER A 149 -0.38 10.67 -1.13
C SER A 149 -0.77 10.85 -2.60
N LYS A 150 -0.57 9.83 -3.43
CA LYS A 150 -0.93 9.88 -4.86
C LYS A 150 -2.39 9.51 -5.17
N PHE A 151 -3.23 9.31 -4.15
CA PHE A 151 -4.64 8.94 -4.31
C PHE A 151 -5.42 9.91 -5.19
N ILE A 152 -5.16 11.22 -5.08
CA ILE A 152 -5.88 12.25 -5.83
C ILE A 152 -5.78 12.07 -7.36
N ARG A 153 -4.68 11.47 -7.84
CA ARG A 153 -4.47 11.22 -9.27
C ARG A 153 -4.73 9.78 -9.67
N TYR A 154 -4.29 8.83 -8.84
CA TYR A 154 -4.20 7.43 -9.24
C TYR A 154 -5.18 6.52 -8.49
N GLY A 155 -5.90 7.04 -7.51
CA GLY A 155 -6.80 6.24 -6.69
C GLY A 155 -6.07 5.38 -5.65
N SER A 156 -6.76 4.40 -5.11
CA SER A 156 -6.25 3.42 -4.16
C SER A 156 -5.58 2.24 -4.87
N THR A 157 -5.01 1.32 -4.10
CA THR A 157 -4.32 0.13 -4.62
C THR A 157 -5.21 -0.69 -5.58
N LYS A 158 -6.50 -0.83 -5.31
CA LYS A 158 -7.42 -1.64 -6.14
C LYS A 158 -7.57 -1.15 -7.58
N GLU A 159 -7.37 0.16 -7.81
CA GLU A 159 -7.48 0.74 -9.16
C GLU A 159 -6.39 0.21 -10.11
N HIS A 160 -5.31 -0.29 -9.55
CA HIS A 160 -4.16 -0.81 -10.29
C HIS A 160 -4.16 -2.34 -10.40
N VAL A 161 -5.08 -3.02 -9.74
CA VAL A 161 -5.15 -4.50 -9.76
C VAL A 161 -5.89 -4.97 -11.01
N ALA A 162 -5.22 -5.78 -11.82
CA ALA A 162 -5.79 -6.44 -13.00
C ALA A 162 -6.32 -7.84 -12.68
N ARG A 163 -5.62 -8.58 -11.79
CA ARG A 163 -5.97 -9.95 -11.41
C ARG A 163 -5.50 -10.22 -9.98
N ILE A 164 -6.24 -11.07 -9.27
CA ILE A 164 -5.81 -11.69 -8.02
C ILE A 164 -6.06 -13.19 -8.05
N LYS A 165 -5.19 -13.95 -7.37
CA LYS A 165 -5.50 -15.31 -6.94
C LYS A 165 -5.74 -15.32 -5.44
N VAL A 166 -6.83 -15.97 -5.05
CA VAL A 166 -7.28 -16.06 -3.66
C VAL A 166 -7.48 -17.50 -3.28
N LEU A 167 -6.89 -17.92 -2.17
CA LEU A 167 -7.16 -19.21 -1.55
C LEU A 167 -8.30 -19.07 -0.53
N LEU A 168 -9.37 -19.82 -0.73
CA LEU A 168 -10.50 -19.88 0.19
C LEU A 168 -10.23 -20.84 1.36
N ALA A 169 -11.02 -20.71 2.43
CA ALA A 169 -10.89 -21.56 3.62
C ALA A 169 -11.12 -23.08 3.35
N ASN A 170 -11.88 -23.41 2.31
CA ASN A 170 -12.09 -24.80 1.86
C ASN A 170 -10.93 -25.36 1.02
N GLY A 171 -9.88 -24.56 0.75
CA GLY A 171 -8.74 -24.94 -0.07
C GLY A 171 -8.93 -24.77 -1.58
N GLU A 172 -10.04 -24.19 -2.01
CA GLU A 172 -10.25 -23.82 -3.42
C GLU A 172 -9.52 -22.54 -3.75
N VAL A 173 -9.00 -22.45 -4.98
CA VAL A 173 -8.34 -21.26 -5.51
C VAL A 173 -9.26 -20.57 -6.49
N LEU A 174 -9.53 -19.30 -6.24
CA LEU A 174 -10.22 -18.42 -7.16
C LEU A 174 -9.21 -17.57 -7.93
N THR A 175 -9.37 -17.50 -9.25
CA THR A 175 -8.69 -16.53 -10.10
C THR A 175 -9.70 -15.49 -10.54
N LEU A 176 -9.53 -14.27 -10.07
CA LEU A 176 -10.44 -13.15 -10.32
C LEU A 176 -9.70 -12.08 -11.12
N GLN A 177 -10.24 -11.69 -12.28
CA GLN A 177 -9.55 -10.79 -13.20
C GLN A 177 -10.52 -9.86 -13.94
N LYS A 178 -10.01 -8.71 -14.35
CA LYS A 178 -10.68 -7.78 -15.26
C LYS A 178 -10.09 -7.99 -16.67
N GLU A 179 -10.68 -8.89 -17.45
CA GLU A 179 -10.14 -9.24 -18.78
C GLU A 179 -10.46 -8.18 -19.83
N ILE A 180 -11.63 -7.59 -19.73
CA ILE A 180 -12.13 -6.60 -20.70
C ILE A 180 -12.62 -5.35 -19.98
N ALA A 181 -12.51 -4.22 -20.66
CA ALA A 181 -12.93 -2.92 -20.11
C ALA A 181 -14.44 -2.85 -19.78
N LYS A 182 -15.25 -3.62 -20.51
CA LYS A 182 -16.70 -3.73 -20.29
C LYS A 182 -17.05 -5.19 -20.06
N ASP A 183 -17.17 -5.57 -18.80
CA ASP A 183 -17.68 -6.86 -18.37
C ASP A 183 -19.00 -6.64 -17.61
N ALA A 184 -20.08 -7.25 -18.10
CA ALA A 184 -21.41 -7.17 -17.53
C ALA A 184 -21.94 -8.56 -17.11
N THR A 185 -21.07 -9.56 -16.97
CA THR A 185 -21.42 -10.96 -16.71
C THR A 185 -21.72 -11.28 -15.24
N GLY A 186 -22.08 -10.30 -14.45
CA GLY A 186 -22.43 -10.49 -13.05
C GLY A 186 -21.72 -9.53 -12.12
N PRO A 187 -21.77 -9.76 -10.79
CA PRO A 187 -21.08 -8.93 -9.82
C PRO A 187 -19.54 -9.10 -9.95
N ASN A 188 -18.82 -8.01 -9.78
CA ASN A 188 -17.34 -8.05 -9.71
C ASN A 188 -16.90 -8.66 -8.38
N LEU A 189 -16.68 -9.98 -8.35
CA LEU A 189 -16.31 -10.69 -7.14
C LEU A 189 -14.93 -10.24 -6.58
N MET A 190 -14.05 -9.68 -7.42
CA MET A 190 -12.76 -9.18 -6.97
C MET A 190 -12.92 -8.02 -5.97
N GLU A 191 -13.98 -7.21 -6.09
CA GLU A 191 -14.27 -6.10 -5.16
C GLU A 191 -14.52 -6.57 -3.72
N LEU A 192 -14.95 -7.81 -3.51
CA LEU A 192 -15.17 -8.36 -2.17
C LEU A 192 -13.87 -8.54 -1.37
N PHE A 193 -12.75 -8.73 -2.08
CA PHE A 193 -11.46 -8.99 -1.45
C PHE A 193 -10.66 -7.72 -1.14
N PHE A 194 -10.99 -6.60 -1.76
CA PHE A 194 -10.39 -5.32 -1.43
C PHE A 194 -10.97 -4.77 -0.11
N GLY A 195 -10.11 -4.61 0.89
CA GLY A 195 -10.53 -4.22 2.22
C GLY A 195 -11.08 -5.37 3.07
N SER A 196 -10.97 -6.63 2.62
CA SER A 196 -11.42 -7.81 3.39
C SER A 196 -10.44 -8.22 4.49
N GLU A 197 -9.21 -7.73 4.46
CA GLU A 197 -8.14 -8.00 5.44
C GLU A 197 -7.92 -9.51 5.72
N GLY A 198 -8.12 -10.36 4.67
CA GLY A 198 -7.95 -11.80 4.77
C GLY A 198 -9.17 -12.57 5.32
N SER A 199 -10.25 -11.89 5.71
CA SER A 199 -11.44 -12.53 6.29
C SER A 199 -12.23 -13.41 5.32
N LEU A 200 -12.16 -13.13 4.01
CA LEU A 200 -12.85 -13.89 2.95
C LEU A 200 -11.95 -14.90 2.24
N GLY A 201 -10.64 -14.79 2.40
CA GLY A 201 -9.65 -15.66 1.77
C GLY A 201 -8.28 -14.99 1.73
N ILE A 202 -7.27 -15.78 1.37
CA ILE A 202 -5.87 -15.35 1.36
C ILE A 202 -5.49 -14.95 -0.06
N ILE A 203 -5.28 -13.66 -0.31
CA ILE A 203 -4.71 -13.16 -1.57
C ILE A 203 -3.23 -13.57 -1.58
N PHE A 204 -2.78 -14.34 -2.57
CA PHE A 204 -1.40 -14.81 -2.63
C PHE A 204 -0.66 -14.47 -3.92
N GLU A 205 -1.36 -14.14 -5.01
CA GLU A 205 -0.79 -13.63 -6.25
C GLU A 205 -1.59 -12.41 -6.74
N ILE A 206 -0.90 -11.39 -7.22
CA ILE A 206 -1.49 -10.16 -7.72
C ILE A 206 -0.86 -9.81 -9.08
N VAL A 207 -1.67 -9.32 -10.01
CA VAL A 207 -1.21 -8.70 -11.24
C VAL A 207 -1.58 -7.23 -11.21
N PHE A 208 -0.57 -6.37 -11.29
CA PHE A 208 -0.75 -4.93 -11.34
C PHE A 208 -0.63 -4.38 -12.75
N ASN A 209 -1.57 -3.52 -13.12
CA ASN A 209 -1.42 -2.62 -14.24
C ASN A 209 -0.41 -1.54 -13.90
N THR A 210 0.47 -1.24 -14.85
CA THR A 210 1.40 -0.10 -14.73
C THR A 210 0.98 1.03 -15.65
N CYS A 211 1.42 2.24 -15.36
CA CYS A 211 1.19 3.40 -16.21
C CYS A 211 2.52 3.99 -16.73
N GLU A 212 2.43 4.93 -17.64
CA GLU A 212 3.59 5.67 -18.11
C GLU A 212 4.17 6.54 -17.00
N LYS A 213 5.50 6.61 -16.95
CA LYS A 213 6.16 7.55 -16.06
C LYS A 213 5.86 8.99 -16.47
N PRO A 214 5.66 9.88 -15.49
CA PRO A 214 5.61 11.32 -15.80
C PRO A 214 6.95 11.74 -16.40
N LYS A 215 6.88 12.59 -17.43
CA LYS A 215 8.09 13.15 -18.06
C LYS A 215 8.84 14.08 -17.12
N PHE A 216 8.10 14.79 -16.28
CA PHE A 216 8.60 15.72 -15.28
C PHE A 216 7.76 15.57 -14.02
N LEU A 217 8.39 15.70 -12.87
CA LEU A 217 7.74 15.73 -11.57
C LEU A 217 8.37 16.90 -10.80
N GLU A 218 7.56 17.86 -10.44
CA GLU A 218 8.02 19.01 -9.68
C GLU A 218 7.20 19.16 -8.40
N THR A 219 7.85 19.68 -7.38
CA THR A 219 7.26 19.93 -6.08
C THR A 219 7.02 21.43 -5.91
N VAL A 220 5.79 21.77 -5.56
CA VAL A 220 5.40 23.15 -5.27
C VAL A 220 4.99 23.26 -3.81
N LEU A 221 5.56 24.23 -3.11
CA LEU A 221 5.19 24.57 -1.75
C LEU A 221 4.35 25.86 -1.79
N LEU A 222 3.10 25.75 -1.36
CA LEU A 222 2.19 26.88 -1.23
C LEU A 222 2.07 27.27 0.24
N ARG A 223 2.20 28.54 0.51
CA ARG A 223 1.95 29.13 1.83
C ARG A 223 0.78 30.09 1.75
N SER A 224 -0.22 29.90 2.60
CA SER A 224 -1.37 30.79 2.65
C SER A 224 -2.01 30.79 4.02
N ASP A 225 -2.60 31.90 4.40
CA ASP A 225 -3.48 32.03 5.56
C ASP A 225 -4.96 31.74 5.18
N ASP A 226 -5.25 31.69 3.88
CA ASP A 226 -6.58 31.41 3.31
C ASP A 226 -6.60 30.04 2.64
N ILE A 227 -7.19 29.06 3.34
CA ILE A 227 -7.30 27.68 2.87
C ILE A 227 -8.27 27.54 1.69
N ASP A 228 -9.31 28.38 1.64
CA ASP A 228 -10.30 28.32 0.56
C ASP A 228 -9.70 28.82 -0.75
N ALA A 229 -8.89 29.86 -0.72
CA ALA A 229 -8.14 30.31 -1.90
C ALA A 229 -7.21 29.23 -2.44
N VAL A 230 -6.51 28.50 -1.57
CA VAL A 230 -5.65 27.38 -1.99
C VAL A 230 -6.46 26.25 -2.57
N LYS A 231 -7.57 25.88 -1.94
CA LYS A 231 -8.48 24.84 -2.42
C LYS A 231 -9.05 25.18 -3.80
N ASP A 232 -9.51 26.41 -4.01
CA ASP A 232 -10.05 26.87 -5.30
C ASP A 232 -8.97 26.81 -6.39
N HIS A 233 -7.74 27.20 -6.05
CA HIS A 233 -6.59 27.10 -6.95
C HIS A 233 -6.28 25.65 -7.32
N ILE A 234 -6.16 24.75 -6.34
CA ILE A 234 -5.87 23.32 -6.55
C ILE A 234 -6.96 22.63 -7.37
N LEU A 235 -8.23 23.01 -7.15
CA LEU A 235 -9.36 22.42 -7.85
C LEU A 235 -9.61 23.05 -9.22
N SER A 236 -8.89 24.11 -9.60
CA SER A 236 -9.01 24.68 -10.94
C SER A 236 -8.73 23.63 -12.02
N PRO A 237 -9.45 23.64 -13.16
CA PRO A 237 -9.32 22.62 -14.21
C PRO A 237 -7.90 22.47 -14.75
N GLU A 238 -7.14 23.54 -14.79
CA GLU A 238 -5.76 23.58 -15.28
C GLU A 238 -4.82 22.84 -14.33
N ILE A 239 -4.91 23.14 -13.04
CA ILE A 239 -4.05 22.57 -12.00
C ILE A 239 -4.41 21.13 -11.71
N LYS A 240 -5.71 20.83 -11.60
CA LYS A 240 -6.22 19.48 -11.29
C LYS A 240 -5.70 18.43 -12.27
N LYS A 241 -5.53 18.77 -13.55
CA LYS A 241 -4.98 17.84 -14.57
C LYS A 241 -3.53 17.44 -14.31
N CYS A 242 -2.79 18.23 -13.55
CA CYS A 242 -1.35 18.11 -13.37
C CYS A 242 -0.95 17.60 -12.01
N ILE A 243 -1.81 17.76 -11.01
CA ILE A 243 -1.54 17.30 -9.64
C ILE A 243 -1.39 15.80 -9.59
N SER A 244 -0.34 15.31 -8.93
CA SER A 244 -0.17 13.92 -8.55
C SER A 244 -0.41 13.67 -7.07
N SER A 245 -0.07 14.63 -6.21
CA SER A 245 -0.31 14.53 -4.77
C SER A 245 -0.53 15.93 -4.18
N VAL A 246 -1.24 15.98 -3.06
CA VAL A 246 -1.41 17.19 -2.26
C VAL A 246 -1.32 16.78 -0.79
N GLU A 247 -0.45 17.44 -0.05
CA GLU A 247 -0.29 17.30 1.38
C GLU A 247 -0.54 18.65 2.05
N TYR A 248 -1.25 18.62 3.16
CA TYR A 248 -1.50 19.78 3.97
C TYR A 248 -0.80 19.65 5.32
N TRP A 249 -0.03 20.67 5.69
CA TRP A 249 0.62 20.74 6.98
C TRP A 249 0.31 22.07 7.66
N ASP A 250 0.03 22.03 8.95
CA ASP A 250 0.07 23.23 9.76
C ASP A 250 1.52 23.60 10.14
N LEU A 251 1.72 24.76 10.74
CA LEU A 251 3.04 25.22 11.11
C LEU A 251 3.74 24.33 12.14
N ASP A 252 2.99 23.76 13.05
CA ASP A 252 3.54 22.92 14.11
C ASP A 252 4.04 21.60 13.52
N GLN A 253 3.26 20.98 12.61
CA GLN A 253 3.67 19.78 11.89
C GLN A 253 4.89 20.03 11.02
N PHE A 254 4.90 21.14 10.27
CA PHE A 254 6.04 21.50 9.42
C PHE A 254 7.32 21.71 10.23
N SER A 255 7.23 22.39 11.37
CA SER A 255 8.38 22.61 12.26
C SER A 255 8.92 21.30 12.84
N ARG A 256 8.05 20.35 13.21
CA ARG A 256 8.43 19.03 13.72
C ARG A 256 9.15 18.18 12.66
N CYS A 257 8.79 18.35 11.39
CA CYS A 257 9.44 17.67 10.27
C CYS A 257 10.77 18.32 9.82
N GLY A 258 11.31 19.27 10.59
CA GLY A 258 12.61 19.90 10.33
C GLY A 258 12.56 21.08 9.36
N GLY A 259 11.37 21.56 9.02
CA GLY A 259 11.18 22.77 8.22
C GLY A 259 11.74 24.02 8.93
N ARG A 260 12.54 24.84 8.25
CA ARG A 260 13.08 26.09 8.80
C ARG A 260 12.11 27.23 8.52
N HIS A 261 11.66 27.91 9.55
CA HIS A 261 10.90 29.15 9.44
C HIS A 261 11.77 30.39 9.59
N SER A 262 11.63 31.33 8.66
CA SER A 262 11.88 32.72 9.03
C SER A 262 10.76 33.14 9.99
N ARG A 263 11.12 33.58 11.19
CA ARG A 263 10.17 34.05 12.22
C ARG A 263 9.39 35.28 11.75
N SER A 264 8.37 35.07 10.92
CA SER A 264 7.39 36.10 10.63
C SER A 264 6.14 35.88 11.51
N ARG A 265 5.61 36.96 12.03
CA ARG A 265 4.58 37.07 13.09
C ARG A 265 3.18 36.54 12.73
N CYS A 266 3.03 35.49 11.95
CA CYS A 266 1.71 34.99 11.59
C CYS A 266 1.48 33.59 12.19
N SER A 267 0.64 33.50 13.20
CA SER A 267 0.28 32.27 13.93
C SER A 267 -0.68 31.35 13.19
N ARG A 268 -1.05 31.67 11.94
CA ARG A 268 -2.07 30.92 11.15
C ARG A 268 -1.58 30.46 9.77
N THR A 269 -0.30 30.61 9.47
CA THR A 269 0.23 30.23 8.17
C THR A 269 0.17 28.70 7.97
N ARG A 270 -0.33 28.28 6.83
CA ARG A 270 -0.49 26.88 6.43
C ARG A 270 0.38 26.59 5.23
N ILE A 271 1.00 25.42 5.20
CA ILE A 271 1.90 25.01 4.13
C ILE A 271 1.26 23.84 3.41
N ILE A 272 1.16 23.92 2.09
CA ILE A 272 0.61 22.86 1.26
C ILE A 272 1.71 22.43 0.30
N TYR A 273 1.96 21.15 0.31
CA TYR A 273 2.96 20.50 -0.52
C TYR A 273 2.23 19.69 -1.60
N GLY A 274 2.63 19.84 -2.84
CA GLY A 274 2.05 19.08 -3.93
C GLY A 274 3.07 18.76 -5.01
N SER A 275 3.00 17.59 -5.61
CA SER A 275 3.80 17.25 -6.78
C SER A 275 2.98 17.40 -8.06
N LEU A 276 3.54 18.09 -9.06
CA LEU A 276 2.91 18.36 -10.34
C LEU A 276 3.51 17.49 -11.44
N HIS A 277 2.66 16.97 -12.31
CA HIS A 277 3.02 16.16 -13.46
C HIS A 277 3.14 17.02 -14.73
N SER A 278 4.20 16.80 -15.51
CA SER A 278 4.26 17.20 -16.93
C SER A 278 4.25 18.69 -17.27
N PHE A 279 4.72 19.59 -16.38
CA PHE A 279 4.88 21.00 -16.73
C PHE A 279 6.35 21.39 -16.92
N ARG A 280 6.62 22.21 -17.96
CA ARG A 280 7.93 22.88 -18.10
C ARG A 280 7.98 24.07 -17.14
N LEU A 281 9.17 24.39 -16.63
CA LEU A 281 9.46 25.58 -15.80
C LEU A 281 8.83 26.88 -16.36
N SER A 282 8.78 27.00 -17.71
CA SER A 282 8.12 28.15 -18.40
C SER A 282 6.61 28.22 -18.16
N TYR A 283 5.97 27.12 -17.78
CA TYR A 283 4.54 27.12 -17.48
C TYR A 283 4.30 27.42 -15.99
N LEU A 284 5.20 26.94 -15.13
CA LEU A 284 5.22 27.30 -13.70
C LEU A 284 5.48 28.81 -13.55
N CYS A 285 6.38 29.39 -14.33
CA CYS A 285 6.58 30.84 -14.37
C CYS A 285 5.32 31.60 -14.87
N ARG A 286 4.54 31.06 -15.82
CA ARG A 286 3.25 31.64 -16.22
C ARG A 286 2.16 31.43 -15.17
N MET A 287 2.16 30.27 -14.50
CA MET A 287 1.27 30.03 -13.36
C MET A 287 1.65 30.94 -12.19
N ALA A 288 2.95 31.14 -11.94
CA ALA A 288 3.47 32.06 -10.96
C ALA A 288 2.98 33.53 -11.28
N SER A 289 3.00 33.94 -12.55
CA SER A 289 2.48 35.25 -12.95
C SER A 289 0.95 35.38 -12.78
N HIS A 290 0.21 34.29 -12.87
CA HIS A 290 -1.22 34.28 -12.53
C HIS A 290 -1.45 34.20 -11.01
N LEU A 291 -0.56 33.53 -10.26
CA LEU A 291 -0.59 33.48 -8.79
C LEU A 291 -0.15 34.81 -8.15
N GLU A 292 0.76 35.57 -8.79
CA GLU A 292 1.11 36.92 -8.38
C GLU A 292 -0.10 37.87 -8.38
N CYS A 293 -1.17 37.52 -9.09
CA CYS A 293 -2.44 38.25 -9.04
C CYS A 293 -3.30 37.91 -7.82
N ASP A 294 -3.00 36.84 -7.05
CA ASP A 294 -3.69 36.56 -5.81
C ASP A 294 -2.78 36.86 -4.60
N PRO A 295 -2.94 38.02 -3.95
CA PRO A 295 -2.09 38.45 -2.86
C PRO A 295 -2.18 37.54 -1.60
N ARG A 296 -3.11 36.57 -1.59
CA ARG A 296 -3.31 35.63 -0.50
C ARG A 296 -2.39 34.42 -0.57
N LEU A 297 -1.68 34.19 -1.68
CA LEU A 297 -0.85 33.05 -1.94
C LEU A 297 0.64 33.42 -2.02
N THR A 298 1.47 32.70 -1.30
CA THR A 298 2.94 32.76 -1.42
C THR A 298 3.45 31.37 -1.74
N TYR A 299 4.35 31.23 -2.69
CA TYR A 299 4.90 29.95 -3.10
C TYR A 299 6.42 29.96 -3.15
N ALA A 300 7.00 28.77 -3.03
CA ALA A 300 8.41 28.50 -3.29
C ALA A 300 8.52 27.20 -4.11
N ILE A 301 9.41 27.20 -5.07
CA ILE A 301 9.77 26.01 -5.84
C ILE A 301 11.03 25.44 -5.18
N ASP A 302 11.02 24.17 -4.79
CA ASP A 302 12.22 23.49 -4.31
C ASP A 302 12.94 22.91 -5.54
N GLU A 303 14.08 23.53 -5.91
CA GLU A 303 14.89 23.16 -7.07
C GLU A 303 15.89 22.01 -6.73
N ARG A 304 15.72 21.30 -5.64
CA ARG A 304 16.60 20.19 -5.30
C ARG A 304 16.17 18.92 -6.03
N ASP A 305 16.95 18.56 -7.03
CA ASP A 305 17.03 17.22 -7.63
C ASP A 305 17.59 16.19 -6.63
#